data_814661c8abb9a8a58a04c7e19616bce8
#
_entry.id   814661c8abb9a8a58a04c7e19616bce8
#
_cell.length_a   1.000
_cell.length_b   1.000
_cell.length_c   1.000
_cell.angle_alpha   90.00
_cell.angle_beta   90.00
_cell.angle_gamma   90.00
#
_symmetry.space_group_name_H-M   'P 1'
#
loop_
_entity.id
_entity.type
_entity.pdbx_description
1 polymer ?
#
loop_
_entity_poly.entity_id
_entity_poly.type
_entity_poly.pdbx_seq_one_letter_code
_entity_poly.pdbx_strand_id
1 'polypeptide(L)'
;MIKDNKQWFTSWFDTPFYHILYKDRDDKEAQAFMESLSSYLNISEDGEILDLACGKGRHSIYLNSIGYHVTGLDLSKESIDFASQFENDTLHFDVHDMSKPYHKQFDAVFNLFTSFGYFDDEADNLNTIKAIKANLKPNGVGVIDFMNTNFVLNNLVSENTKTVDGITFNLKRFVENGYLIKDISFEAEGAHYNFQERVKAFTLEDFKAMFEKAGLQLLDVFGDYKLKKYHPDFSERLIMIFM
;
A
#
# COMPACT_ATOMS: atom_id res chain seq x y z
N MET A 1 -11.04 28.33 0.38
CA MET A 1 -12.05 27.25 0.32
C MET A 1 -11.29 25.98 0.61
N ILE A 2 -11.51 25.38 1.78
CA ILE A 2 -10.92 24.09 2.18
C ILE A 2 -11.62 23.06 1.30
N LYS A 3 -10.92 22.55 0.28
CA LYS A 3 -11.42 21.42 -0.51
C LYS A 3 -11.43 20.20 0.40
N ASP A 4 -12.53 19.50 0.36
CA ASP A 4 -12.85 18.28 1.08
C ASP A 4 -11.64 17.29 1.06
N ASN A 5 -10.96 17.13 2.20
CA ASN A 5 -9.73 16.33 2.33
C ASN A 5 -9.95 14.82 2.07
N LYS A 6 -11.18 14.37 1.95
CA LYS A 6 -11.54 12.97 1.73
C LYS A 6 -11.16 12.40 0.34
N GLN A 7 -10.75 13.24 -0.61
CA GLN A 7 -10.49 12.84 -1.99
C GLN A 7 -9.10 13.20 -2.54
N TRP A 8 -8.15 13.64 -1.68
CA TRP A 8 -6.85 14.06 -2.19
C TRP A 8 -6.11 12.92 -2.89
N PHE A 9 -6.19 11.70 -2.37
CA PHE A 9 -5.52 10.53 -2.93
C PHE A 9 -6.10 10.13 -4.29
N THR A 10 -7.41 10.22 -4.53
CA THR A 10 -8.00 9.95 -5.84
C THR A 10 -7.54 10.98 -6.87
N SER A 11 -7.48 12.26 -6.50
CA SER A 11 -7.08 13.32 -7.44
C SER A 11 -5.61 13.28 -7.85
N TRP A 12 -4.72 12.68 -7.05
CA TRP A 12 -3.31 12.54 -7.35
C TRP A 12 -2.96 11.20 -8.00
N PHE A 13 -3.42 10.10 -7.43
CA PHE A 13 -3.09 8.74 -7.89
C PHE A 13 -3.66 8.43 -9.29
N ASP A 14 -4.75 9.11 -9.69
CA ASP A 14 -5.32 8.99 -11.03
C ASP A 14 -4.61 9.84 -12.09
N THR A 15 -3.61 10.65 -11.71
CA THR A 15 -2.89 11.48 -12.70
C THR A 15 -1.78 10.70 -13.41
N PRO A 16 -1.51 10.98 -14.69
CA PRO A 16 -0.35 10.42 -15.38
C PRO A 16 0.97 10.83 -14.72
N PHE A 17 1.00 11.99 -14.07
CA PHE A 17 2.19 12.51 -13.38
C PHE A 17 2.58 11.70 -12.15
N TYR A 18 1.63 11.09 -11.44
CA TYR A 18 1.92 10.13 -10.38
C TYR A 18 2.73 8.94 -10.91
N HIS A 19 2.29 8.37 -12.02
CA HIS A 19 2.97 7.23 -12.64
C HIS A 19 4.35 7.61 -13.19
N ILE A 20 4.53 8.85 -13.68
CA ILE A 20 5.83 9.37 -14.10
C ILE A 20 6.76 9.50 -12.89
N LEU A 21 6.34 10.18 -11.82
CA LEU A 21 7.16 10.40 -10.63
C LEU A 21 7.67 9.09 -10.02
N TYR A 22 6.85 8.04 -10.05
CA TYR A 22 7.13 6.74 -9.46
C TYR A 22 7.49 5.64 -10.47
N LYS A 23 7.82 6.01 -11.71
CA LYS A 23 8.17 5.09 -12.80
C LYS A 23 9.35 4.15 -12.47
N ASP A 24 10.35 4.66 -11.73
CA ASP A 24 11.57 3.93 -11.40
C ASP A 24 11.42 2.99 -10.19
N ARG A 25 10.20 2.63 -9.80
CA ARG A 25 9.99 1.61 -8.77
C ARG A 25 10.57 0.29 -9.24
N ASP A 26 11.44 -0.31 -8.43
CA ASP A 26 12.13 -1.54 -8.78
C ASP A 26 11.14 -2.72 -8.81
N ASP A 27 10.80 -3.15 -10.04
CA ASP A 27 9.92 -4.29 -10.25
C ASP A 27 10.56 -5.59 -9.77
N LYS A 28 11.90 -5.74 -9.91
CA LYS A 28 12.60 -6.95 -9.48
C LYS A 28 12.62 -7.09 -7.97
N GLU A 29 12.81 -5.97 -7.25
CA GLU A 29 12.74 -5.99 -5.80
C GLU A 29 11.32 -6.35 -5.32
N ALA A 30 10.29 -5.77 -5.93
CA ALA A 30 8.91 -6.09 -5.60
C ALA A 30 8.57 -7.56 -5.90
N GLN A 31 9.01 -8.10 -7.03
CA GLN A 31 8.83 -9.50 -7.39
C GLN A 31 9.54 -10.43 -6.40
N ALA A 32 10.81 -10.18 -6.11
CA ALA A 32 11.57 -10.96 -5.13
C ALA A 32 10.95 -10.91 -3.72
N PHE A 33 10.37 -9.76 -3.34
CA PHE A 33 9.64 -9.65 -2.07
C PHE A 33 8.39 -10.52 -2.07
N MET A 34 7.58 -10.48 -3.12
CA MET A 34 6.36 -11.30 -3.20
C MET A 34 6.66 -12.81 -3.21
N GLU A 35 7.72 -13.25 -3.91
CA GLU A 35 8.19 -14.64 -3.87
C GLU A 35 8.62 -15.04 -2.45
N SER A 36 9.44 -14.20 -1.81
CA SER A 36 9.92 -14.44 -0.44
C SER A 36 8.75 -14.50 0.55
N LEU A 37 7.78 -13.59 0.41
CA LEU A 37 6.61 -13.51 1.27
C LEU A 37 5.69 -14.73 1.08
N SER A 38 5.35 -15.07 -0.17
CA SER A 38 4.49 -16.22 -0.47
C SER A 38 5.12 -17.54 -0.01
N SER A 39 6.43 -17.69 -0.19
CA SER A 39 7.19 -18.85 0.30
C SER A 39 7.20 -18.91 1.85
N TYR A 40 7.44 -17.78 2.51
CA TYR A 40 7.44 -17.69 3.96
C TYR A 40 6.08 -18.07 4.56
N LEU A 41 5.00 -17.58 3.95
CA LEU A 41 3.62 -17.85 4.39
C LEU A 41 3.15 -19.27 4.00
N ASN A 42 3.93 -19.99 3.20
CA ASN A 42 3.59 -21.31 2.70
C ASN A 42 2.18 -21.36 2.08
N ILE A 43 1.85 -20.35 1.28
CA ILE A 43 0.58 -20.29 0.54
C ILE A 43 0.60 -21.42 -0.49
N SER A 44 -0.50 -22.20 -0.58
CA SER A 44 -0.62 -23.29 -1.56
C SER A 44 -0.54 -22.75 -3.00
N GLU A 45 -0.14 -23.60 -3.95
CA GLU A 45 0.01 -23.22 -5.37
C GLU A 45 -1.27 -22.63 -5.98
N ASP A 46 -2.44 -23.09 -5.55
CA ASP A 46 -3.75 -22.56 -5.97
C ASP A 46 -4.34 -21.57 -4.94
N GLY A 47 -3.51 -21.01 -4.05
CA GLY A 47 -3.96 -20.15 -2.96
C GLY A 47 -4.62 -18.87 -3.46
N GLU A 48 -5.71 -18.51 -2.82
CA GLU A 48 -6.47 -17.29 -3.13
C GLU A 48 -5.89 -16.10 -2.38
N ILE A 49 -5.38 -15.11 -3.09
CA ILE A 49 -4.76 -13.89 -2.55
C ILE A 49 -5.61 -12.68 -2.89
N LEU A 50 -5.88 -11.84 -1.90
CA LEU A 50 -6.41 -10.50 -2.07
C LEU A 50 -5.26 -9.49 -2.05
N ASP A 51 -5.08 -8.73 -3.13
CA ASP A 51 -4.19 -7.56 -3.20
C ASP A 51 -5.03 -6.30 -2.98
N LEU A 52 -4.94 -5.73 -1.78
CA LEU A 52 -5.77 -4.63 -1.30
C LEU A 52 -5.06 -3.30 -1.53
N ALA A 53 -5.69 -2.39 -2.27
CA ALA A 53 -5.13 -1.17 -2.86
C ALA A 53 -4.07 -1.51 -3.95
N CYS A 54 -4.47 -2.33 -4.91
CA CYS A 54 -3.60 -2.92 -5.94
C CYS A 54 -3.15 -1.91 -7.03
N GLY A 55 -3.77 -0.73 -7.10
CA GLY A 55 -3.53 0.24 -8.17
C GLY A 55 -3.77 -0.37 -9.56
N LYS A 56 -2.82 -0.22 -10.47
CA LYS A 56 -2.87 -0.81 -11.83
C LYS A 56 -2.57 -2.31 -11.89
N GLY A 57 -2.59 -2.99 -10.74
CA GLY A 57 -2.51 -4.46 -10.65
C GLY A 57 -1.12 -5.06 -10.85
N ARG A 58 -0.05 -4.27 -10.79
CA ARG A 58 1.33 -4.75 -11.03
C ARG A 58 1.69 -5.98 -10.18
N HIS A 59 1.38 -5.96 -8.91
CA HIS A 59 1.68 -7.05 -7.97
C HIS A 59 0.70 -8.21 -8.15
N SER A 60 -0.58 -7.92 -8.34
CA SER A 60 -1.61 -8.91 -8.61
C SER A 60 -1.29 -9.72 -9.87
N ILE A 61 -0.90 -9.05 -10.97
CA ILE A 61 -0.49 -9.68 -12.23
C ILE A 61 0.72 -10.59 -12.02
N TYR A 62 1.72 -10.12 -11.25
CA TYR A 62 2.90 -10.92 -10.96
C TYR A 62 2.56 -12.15 -10.12
N LEU A 63 1.83 -12.01 -9.02
CA LEU A 63 1.39 -13.13 -8.17
C LEU A 63 0.60 -14.15 -8.98
N ASN A 64 -0.27 -13.71 -9.87
CA ASN A 64 -1.00 -14.61 -10.76
C ASN A 64 -0.07 -15.33 -11.75
N SER A 65 0.94 -14.65 -12.29
CA SER A 65 1.91 -15.27 -13.20
C SER A 65 2.74 -16.39 -12.59
N ILE A 66 2.87 -16.42 -11.26
CA ILE A 66 3.56 -17.47 -10.50
C ILE A 66 2.60 -18.50 -9.88
N GLY A 67 1.30 -18.49 -10.30
CA GLY A 67 0.35 -19.58 -10.07
C GLY A 67 -0.77 -19.29 -9.08
N TYR A 68 -0.78 -18.15 -8.37
CA TYR A 68 -1.84 -17.84 -7.41
C TYR A 68 -3.13 -17.35 -8.08
N HIS A 69 -4.27 -17.62 -7.44
CA HIS A 69 -5.54 -17.01 -7.79
C HIS A 69 -5.62 -15.65 -7.10
N VAL A 70 -5.68 -14.57 -7.86
CA VAL A 70 -5.57 -13.22 -7.29
C VAL A 70 -6.80 -12.38 -7.58
N THR A 71 -7.25 -11.66 -6.55
CA THR A 71 -8.23 -10.57 -6.69
C THR A 71 -7.54 -9.28 -6.28
N GLY A 72 -7.47 -8.31 -7.19
CA GLY A 72 -6.96 -6.97 -6.92
C GLY A 72 -8.11 -6.00 -6.66
N LEU A 73 -8.05 -5.26 -5.57
CA LEU A 73 -9.04 -4.24 -5.22
C LEU A 73 -8.38 -2.87 -5.09
N ASP A 74 -8.97 -1.86 -5.71
CA ASP A 74 -8.54 -0.47 -5.57
C ASP A 74 -9.74 0.48 -5.62
N LEU A 75 -9.62 1.65 -5.01
CA LEU A 75 -10.66 2.68 -5.06
C LEU A 75 -10.68 3.43 -6.41
N SER A 76 -9.55 3.50 -7.10
CA SER A 76 -9.39 4.18 -8.39
C SER A 76 -10.00 3.35 -9.51
N LYS A 77 -11.11 3.84 -10.05
CA LYS A 77 -11.74 3.23 -11.22
C LYS A 77 -10.79 3.22 -12.44
N GLU A 78 -10.01 4.29 -12.64
CA GLU A 78 -9.05 4.37 -13.75
C GLU A 78 -7.98 3.29 -13.64
N SER A 79 -7.46 3.08 -12.43
CA SER A 79 -6.47 2.02 -12.16
C SER A 79 -7.05 0.63 -12.42
N ILE A 80 -8.28 0.38 -11.97
CA ILE A 80 -8.97 -0.89 -12.19
C ILE A 80 -9.31 -1.11 -13.67
N ASP A 81 -9.80 -0.09 -14.39
CA ASP A 81 -10.06 -0.19 -15.84
C ASP A 81 -8.78 -0.56 -16.61
N PHE A 82 -7.61 -0.09 -16.15
CA PHE A 82 -6.32 -0.49 -16.72
C PHE A 82 -5.97 -1.95 -16.34
N ALA A 83 -6.08 -2.31 -15.07
CA ALA A 83 -5.73 -3.63 -14.55
C ALA A 83 -6.59 -4.74 -15.16
N SER A 84 -7.89 -4.47 -15.38
CA SER A 84 -8.86 -5.41 -15.96
C SER A 84 -8.52 -5.88 -17.38
N GLN A 85 -7.60 -5.19 -18.08
CA GLN A 85 -7.10 -5.66 -19.38
C GLN A 85 -6.26 -6.95 -19.25
N PHE A 86 -5.82 -7.30 -18.06
CA PHE A 86 -5.01 -8.47 -17.74
C PHE A 86 -5.80 -9.59 -17.07
N GLU A 87 -7.12 -9.43 -16.88
CA GLU A 87 -7.97 -10.44 -16.26
C GLU A 87 -7.95 -11.77 -17.02
N ASN A 88 -8.09 -12.84 -16.25
CA ASN A 88 -8.20 -14.20 -16.76
C ASN A 88 -9.01 -15.05 -15.74
N ASP A 89 -9.09 -16.36 -15.93
CA ASP A 89 -9.89 -17.26 -15.06
C ASP A 89 -9.45 -17.24 -13.58
N THR A 90 -8.24 -16.78 -13.28
CA THR A 90 -7.64 -16.79 -11.94
C THR A 90 -7.13 -15.40 -11.48
N LEU A 91 -7.35 -14.35 -12.28
CA LEU A 91 -7.00 -12.97 -11.97
C LEU A 91 -8.19 -12.05 -12.21
N HIS A 92 -8.66 -11.38 -11.16
CA HIS A 92 -9.81 -10.47 -11.22
C HIS A 92 -9.50 -9.14 -10.55
N PHE A 93 -10.18 -8.09 -10.99
CA PHE A 93 -10.04 -6.75 -10.43
C PHE A 93 -11.41 -6.11 -10.19
N ASP A 94 -11.53 -5.39 -9.05
CA ASP A 94 -12.78 -4.71 -8.71
C ASP A 94 -12.52 -3.35 -8.06
N VAL A 95 -13.40 -2.37 -8.34
CA VAL A 95 -13.40 -1.07 -7.65
C VAL A 95 -13.98 -1.26 -6.26
N HIS A 96 -13.16 -1.05 -5.23
CA HIS A 96 -13.58 -1.31 -3.86
C HIS A 96 -12.88 -0.37 -2.85
N ASP A 97 -13.62 0.00 -1.81
CA ASP A 97 -13.12 0.76 -0.66
C ASP A 97 -12.55 -0.21 0.40
N MET A 98 -11.25 -0.16 0.64
CA MET A 98 -10.56 -1.07 1.56
C MET A 98 -11.05 -0.99 3.01
N SER A 99 -11.79 0.06 3.40
CA SER A 99 -12.41 0.16 4.73
C SER A 99 -13.65 -0.71 4.89
N LYS A 100 -14.08 -1.40 3.83
CA LYS A 100 -15.26 -2.26 3.79
C LYS A 100 -14.88 -3.70 3.47
N PRO A 101 -15.54 -4.70 4.08
CA PRO A 101 -15.33 -6.09 3.70
C PRO A 101 -15.73 -6.34 2.24
N TYR A 102 -14.92 -7.11 1.53
CA TYR A 102 -15.29 -7.66 0.24
C TYR A 102 -16.13 -8.93 0.42
N HIS A 103 -16.86 -9.35 -0.60
CA HIS A 103 -17.84 -10.45 -0.50
C HIS A 103 -17.21 -11.86 -0.50
N LYS A 104 -15.88 -11.96 -0.54
CA LYS A 104 -15.13 -13.23 -0.63
C LYS A 104 -14.06 -13.29 0.45
N GLN A 105 -13.69 -14.51 0.85
CA GLN A 105 -12.58 -14.79 1.76
C GLN A 105 -11.39 -15.41 1.04
N PHE A 106 -10.18 -15.17 1.55
CA PHE A 106 -8.90 -15.47 0.93
C PHE A 106 -7.97 -16.19 1.89
N ASP A 107 -7.02 -16.95 1.34
CA ASP A 107 -5.94 -17.56 2.12
C ASP A 107 -4.95 -16.54 2.61
N ALA A 108 -4.73 -15.48 1.82
CA ALA A 108 -3.93 -14.33 2.23
C ALA A 108 -4.57 -13.01 1.77
N VAL A 109 -4.38 -11.95 2.59
CA VAL A 109 -4.74 -10.56 2.25
C VAL A 109 -3.48 -9.71 2.37
N PHE A 110 -3.08 -9.10 1.27
CA PHE A 110 -1.90 -8.24 1.18
C PHE A 110 -2.30 -6.79 1.04
N ASN A 111 -1.73 -5.91 1.86
CA ASN A 111 -1.77 -4.46 1.69
C ASN A 111 -0.33 -3.97 1.74
N LEU A 112 0.28 -3.76 0.57
CA LEU A 112 1.71 -3.60 0.40
C LEU A 112 2.11 -2.16 0.01
N PHE A 113 3.40 -1.86 0.13
CA PHE A 113 4.03 -0.62 -0.34
C PHE A 113 3.43 0.67 0.24
N THR A 114 3.06 0.64 1.52
CA THR A 114 2.50 1.79 2.26
C THR A 114 1.18 2.27 1.64
N SER A 115 0.26 1.35 1.36
CA SER A 115 -1.11 1.67 0.91
C SER A 115 -2.10 1.87 2.06
N PHE A 116 -1.64 1.93 3.30
CA PHE A 116 -2.40 2.17 4.53
C PHE A 116 -2.15 3.57 5.07
N GLY A 117 -3.06 4.09 5.93
CA GLY A 117 -2.84 5.34 6.67
C GLY A 117 -3.22 6.62 5.93
N TYR A 118 -4.01 6.51 4.86
CA TYR A 118 -4.49 7.66 4.07
C TYR A 118 -5.77 8.30 4.63
N PHE A 119 -6.49 7.59 5.52
CA PHE A 119 -7.74 8.12 6.10
C PHE A 119 -7.46 9.13 7.22
N ASP A 120 -8.21 10.23 7.20
CA ASP A 120 -8.19 11.22 8.27
C ASP A 120 -8.90 10.71 9.54
N ASP A 121 -9.96 9.90 9.38
CA ASP A 121 -10.70 9.30 10.48
C ASP A 121 -9.98 8.03 10.99
N GLU A 122 -9.70 7.99 12.29
CA GLU A 122 -9.13 6.79 12.94
C GLU A 122 -10.05 5.58 12.85
N ALA A 123 -11.37 5.81 12.79
CA ALA A 123 -12.34 4.75 12.61
C ALA A 123 -12.17 4.04 11.25
N ASP A 124 -11.87 4.77 10.17
CA ASP A 124 -11.68 4.18 8.85
C ASP A 124 -10.40 3.33 8.77
N ASN A 125 -9.32 3.73 9.47
CA ASN A 125 -8.12 2.90 9.59
C ASN A 125 -8.42 1.59 10.35
N LEU A 126 -9.16 1.65 11.45
CA LEU A 126 -9.58 0.45 12.19
C LEU A 126 -10.58 -0.40 11.37
N ASN A 127 -11.48 0.24 10.61
CA ASN A 127 -12.42 -0.47 9.72
C ASN A 127 -11.67 -1.24 8.64
N THR A 128 -10.57 -0.69 8.09
CA THR A 128 -9.72 -1.41 7.14
C THR A 128 -9.13 -2.69 7.77
N ILE A 129 -8.62 -2.62 9.00
CA ILE A 129 -8.13 -3.82 9.70
C ILE A 129 -9.26 -4.85 9.91
N LYS A 130 -10.46 -4.40 10.29
CA LYS A 130 -11.63 -5.28 10.43
C LYS A 130 -12.09 -5.86 9.09
N ALA A 131 -12.02 -5.09 8.01
CA ALA A 131 -12.33 -5.56 6.66
C ALA A 131 -11.33 -6.64 6.21
N ILE A 132 -10.04 -6.44 6.44
CA ILE A 132 -9.02 -7.48 6.20
C ILE A 132 -9.38 -8.75 6.97
N LYS A 133 -9.68 -8.66 8.27
CA LYS A 133 -10.09 -9.82 9.07
C LYS A 133 -11.30 -10.54 8.47
N ALA A 134 -12.32 -9.81 8.05
CA ALA A 134 -13.53 -10.40 7.47
C ALA A 134 -13.27 -11.11 6.15
N ASN A 135 -12.23 -10.67 5.42
CA ASN A 135 -11.80 -11.26 4.16
C ASN A 135 -10.77 -12.40 4.31
N LEU A 136 -10.35 -12.74 5.52
CA LEU A 136 -9.50 -13.89 5.77
C LEU A 136 -10.35 -15.15 5.97
N LYS A 137 -9.95 -16.25 5.31
CA LYS A 137 -10.44 -17.60 5.62
C LYS A 137 -10.03 -18.00 7.04
N PRO A 138 -10.64 -19.05 7.65
CA PRO A 138 -10.09 -19.68 8.84
C PRO A 138 -8.62 -20.08 8.59
N ASN A 139 -7.71 -19.63 9.46
CA ASN A 139 -6.24 -19.77 9.32
C ASN A 139 -5.62 -18.98 8.16
N GLY A 140 -6.35 -18.08 7.52
CA GLY A 140 -5.81 -17.15 6.54
C GLY A 140 -4.92 -16.11 7.21
N VAL A 141 -3.98 -15.53 6.44
CA VAL A 141 -2.98 -14.59 6.95
C VAL A 141 -3.11 -13.22 6.29
N GLY A 142 -3.02 -12.18 7.10
CA GLY A 142 -2.93 -10.80 6.62
C GLY A 142 -1.49 -10.30 6.63
N VAL A 143 -1.13 -9.48 5.64
CA VAL A 143 0.15 -8.79 5.57
C VAL A 143 -0.07 -7.33 5.30
N ILE A 144 0.49 -6.48 6.16
CA ILE A 144 0.59 -5.04 5.90
C ILE A 144 2.07 -4.69 5.84
N ASP A 145 2.50 -4.13 4.69
CA ASP A 145 3.81 -3.55 4.51
C ASP A 145 3.70 -2.02 4.58
N PHE A 146 4.26 -1.46 5.63
CA PHE A 146 4.22 -0.05 5.92
C PHE A 146 5.64 0.54 6.01
N MET A 147 5.76 1.85 5.94
CA MET A 147 7.03 2.51 6.27
C MET A 147 7.35 2.33 7.76
N ASN A 148 8.60 2.15 8.12
CA ASN A 148 9.00 2.33 9.51
C ASN A 148 9.06 3.82 9.83
N THR A 149 8.04 4.31 10.50
CA THR A 149 7.90 5.73 10.84
C THR A 149 9.12 6.29 11.56
N ASN A 150 9.68 5.58 12.53
CA ASN A 150 10.87 6.06 13.27
C ASN A 150 12.07 6.25 12.33
N PHE A 151 12.34 5.27 11.47
CA PHE A 151 13.43 5.36 10.50
C PHE A 151 13.22 6.53 9.53
N VAL A 152 12.01 6.65 8.98
CA VAL A 152 11.67 7.72 8.02
C VAL A 152 11.82 9.09 8.65
N LEU A 153 11.35 9.30 9.89
CA LEU A 153 11.45 10.58 10.58
C LEU A 153 12.90 10.95 10.92
N ASN A 154 13.70 9.96 11.34
CA ASN A 154 15.10 10.18 11.68
C ASN A 154 15.99 10.45 10.45
N ASN A 155 15.56 10.02 9.25
CA ASN A 155 16.30 10.17 8.00
C ASN A 155 15.57 11.07 6.99
N LEU A 156 14.63 11.91 7.45
CA LEU A 156 13.78 12.69 6.56
C LEU A 156 14.59 13.73 5.76
N VAL A 157 14.59 13.56 4.43
CA VAL A 157 15.08 14.59 3.51
C VAL A 157 13.95 15.58 3.27
N SER A 158 14.07 16.77 3.92
CA SER A 158 13.00 17.78 3.92
C SER A 158 12.68 18.33 2.53
N GLU A 159 13.70 18.50 1.69
CA GLU A 159 13.53 19.04 0.33
C GLU A 159 14.49 18.37 -0.65
N ASN A 160 13.99 18.01 -1.81
CA ASN A 160 14.82 17.58 -2.94
C ASN A 160 14.04 17.73 -4.26
N THR A 161 14.76 17.59 -5.37
CA THR A 161 14.16 17.52 -6.71
C THR A 161 14.37 16.14 -7.33
N LYS A 162 13.44 15.70 -8.18
CA LYS A 162 13.58 14.51 -9.00
C LYS A 162 13.14 14.84 -10.43
N THR A 163 13.99 14.58 -11.42
CA THR A 163 13.63 14.74 -12.83
C THR A 163 13.36 13.38 -13.46
N VAL A 164 12.17 13.22 -14.03
CA VAL A 164 11.73 11.99 -14.70
C VAL A 164 11.00 12.39 -15.98
N ASP A 165 11.33 11.76 -17.11
CA ASP A 165 10.73 12.01 -18.42
C ASP A 165 10.66 13.52 -18.79
N GLY A 166 11.69 14.29 -18.39
CA GLY A 166 11.79 15.73 -18.67
C GLY A 166 11.00 16.65 -17.72
N ILE A 167 10.26 16.10 -16.79
CA ILE A 167 9.53 16.85 -15.73
C ILE A 167 10.37 16.89 -14.47
N THR A 168 10.62 18.08 -13.93
CA THR A 168 11.32 18.27 -12.65
C THR A 168 10.31 18.48 -11.55
N PHE A 169 10.19 17.49 -10.67
CA PHE A 169 9.34 17.53 -9.48
C PHE A 169 10.11 18.11 -8.30
N ASN A 170 9.58 19.15 -7.67
CA ASN A 170 10.06 19.68 -6.40
C ASN A 170 9.29 18.98 -5.28
N LEU A 171 10.02 18.34 -4.38
CA LEU A 171 9.45 17.51 -3.32
C LEU A 171 9.82 18.12 -1.98
N LYS A 172 8.82 18.48 -1.17
CA LYS A 172 9.02 18.97 0.20
C LYS A 172 8.30 18.04 1.17
N ARG A 173 9.01 17.59 2.21
CA ARG A 173 8.49 16.68 3.22
C ARG A 173 8.60 17.26 4.60
N PHE A 174 7.56 17.08 5.39
CA PHE A 174 7.52 17.52 6.79
C PHE A 174 6.50 16.67 7.56
N VAL A 175 6.52 16.83 8.88
CA VAL A 175 5.55 16.16 9.77
C VAL A 175 4.66 17.22 10.38
N GLU A 176 3.36 17.01 10.29
CA GLU A 176 2.36 17.87 10.87
C GLU A 176 1.16 17.07 11.37
N ASN A 177 0.74 17.31 12.62
CA ASN A 177 -0.43 16.68 13.24
C ASN A 177 -0.44 15.14 13.15
N GLY A 178 0.74 14.50 13.26
CA GLY A 178 0.88 13.04 13.19
C GLY A 178 0.82 12.46 11.77
N TYR A 179 0.96 13.30 10.74
CA TYR A 179 1.07 12.87 9.35
C TYR A 179 2.46 13.20 8.80
N LEU A 180 3.01 12.27 8.05
CA LEU A 180 4.08 12.57 7.10
C LEU A 180 3.43 13.15 5.85
N ILE A 181 3.79 14.39 5.54
CA ILE A 181 3.26 15.14 4.42
C ILE A 181 4.35 15.33 3.38
N LYS A 182 3.97 15.17 2.10
CA LYS A 182 4.84 15.41 0.97
C LYS A 182 4.14 16.31 -0.03
N ASP A 183 4.58 17.57 -0.09
CA ASP A 183 4.18 18.49 -1.14
C ASP A 183 4.97 18.20 -2.41
N ILE A 184 4.28 18.19 -3.53
CA ILE A 184 4.81 17.89 -4.86
C ILE A 184 4.41 19.02 -5.78
N SER A 185 5.39 19.76 -6.30
CA SER A 185 5.12 20.84 -7.26
C SER A 185 5.99 20.67 -8.52
N PHE A 186 5.44 20.96 -9.67
CA PHE A 186 6.13 20.86 -10.96
C PHE A 186 5.42 21.67 -12.05
N GLU A 187 6.13 21.91 -13.14
CA GLU A 187 5.57 22.47 -14.36
C GLU A 187 5.54 21.42 -15.46
N ALA A 188 4.41 21.26 -16.12
CA ALA A 188 4.23 20.38 -17.26
C ALA A 188 3.16 20.95 -18.20
N GLU A 189 3.31 20.73 -19.51
CA GLU A 189 2.32 21.15 -20.51
C GLU A 189 1.94 22.63 -20.44
N GLY A 190 2.86 23.50 -19.98
CA GLY A 190 2.64 24.93 -19.83
C GLY A 190 1.79 25.34 -18.62
N ALA A 191 1.50 24.42 -17.69
CA ALA A 191 0.76 24.64 -16.47
C ALA A 191 1.59 24.31 -15.22
N HIS A 192 1.25 24.94 -14.10
CA HIS A 192 1.83 24.64 -12.79
C HIS A 192 0.91 23.72 -11.99
N TYR A 193 1.48 22.65 -11.46
CA TYR A 193 0.76 21.63 -10.69
C TYR A 193 1.26 21.58 -9.26
N ASN A 194 0.33 21.39 -8.32
CA ASN A 194 0.60 21.20 -6.91
C ASN A 194 -0.26 20.03 -6.38
N PHE A 195 0.38 19.04 -5.79
CA PHE A 195 -0.26 17.92 -5.12
C PHE A 195 0.32 17.72 -3.73
N GLN A 196 -0.40 17.01 -2.89
CA GLN A 196 0.06 16.68 -1.55
C GLN A 196 -0.26 15.22 -1.26
N GLU A 197 0.74 14.46 -0.80
CA GLU A 197 0.56 13.14 -0.21
C GLU A 197 0.56 13.29 1.31
N ARG A 198 -0.36 12.60 1.99
CA ARG A 198 -0.49 12.61 3.45
C ARG A 198 -0.66 11.17 3.94
N VAL A 199 0.28 10.71 4.74
CA VAL A 199 0.24 9.36 5.32
C VAL A 199 0.35 9.50 6.82
N LYS A 200 -0.57 8.89 7.57
CA LYS A 200 -0.50 8.87 9.03
C LYS A 200 0.77 8.17 9.49
N ALA A 201 1.50 8.78 10.41
CA ALA A 201 2.79 8.30 10.88
C ALA A 201 2.60 7.18 11.95
N PHE A 202 1.92 6.09 11.58
CA PHE A 202 1.68 4.96 12.46
C PHE A 202 2.97 4.24 12.83
N THR A 203 3.04 3.83 14.09
CA THR A 203 4.10 3.00 14.65
C THR A 203 3.63 1.53 14.75
N LEU A 204 4.55 0.63 15.05
CA LEU A 204 4.21 -0.77 15.36
C LEU A 204 3.19 -0.89 16.50
N GLU A 205 3.30 -0.04 17.52
CA GLU A 205 2.39 -0.06 18.67
C GLU A 205 0.97 0.40 18.29
N ASP A 206 0.84 1.36 17.35
CA ASP A 206 -0.46 1.75 16.82
C ASP A 206 -1.13 0.59 16.06
N PHE A 207 -0.38 -0.13 15.24
CA PHE A 207 -0.88 -1.32 14.54
C PHE A 207 -1.27 -2.44 15.51
N LYS A 208 -0.45 -2.72 16.53
CA LYS A 208 -0.80 -3.71 17.58
C LYS A 208 -2.12 -3.37 18.27
N ALA A 209 -2.32 -2.09 18.59
CA ALA A 209 -3.58 -1.64 19.20
C ALA A 209 -4.79 -1.81 18.26
N MET A 210 -4.61 -1.59 16.94
CA MET A 210 -5.65 -1.83 15.95
C MET A 210 -5.93 -3.33 15.77
N PHE A 211 -4.89 -4.18 15.73
CA PHE A 211 -5.03 -5.64 15.66
C PHE A 211 -5.77 -6.19 16.86
N GLU A 212 -5.42 -5.78 18.07
CA GLU A 212 -6.11 -6.17 19.31
C GLU A 212 -7.59 -5.80 19.26
N LYS A 213 -7.92 -4.55 18.88
CA LYS A 213 -9.31 -4.08 18.74
C LYS A 213 -10.10 -4.85 17.66
N ALA A 214 -9.43 -5.34 16.63
CA ALA A 214 -10.03 -6.18 15.59
C ALA A 214 -10.06 -7.67 15.98
N GLY A 215 -9.39 -8.07 17.07
CA GLY A 215 -9.24 -9.46 17.50
C GLY A 215 -8.37 -10.27 16.54
N LEU A 216 -7.29 -9.66 16.03
CA LEU A 216 -6.24 -10.28 15.23
C LEU A 216 -4.99 -10.47 16.10
N GLN A 217 -4.22 -11.50 15.81
CA GLN A 217 -2.95 -11.77 16.47
C GLN A 217 -1.79 -11.44 15.53
N LEU A 218 -0.87 -10.57 15.97
CA LEU A 218 0.40 -10.33 15.28
C LEU A 218 1.29 -11.56 15.43
N LEU A 219 1.75 -12.12 14.31
CA LEU A 219 2.59 -13.32 14.27
C LEU A 219 4.07 -12.95 14.15
N ASP A 220 4.42 -12.15 13.11
CA ASP A 220 5.79 -11.78 12.80
C ASP A 220 5.90 -10.32 12.35
N VAL A 221 7.11 -9.76 12.51
CA VAL A 221 7.46 -8.41 12.05
C VAL A 221 8.82 -8.42 11.37
N PHE A 222 8.85 -7.99 10.11
CA PHE A 222 10.08 -7.87 9.33
C PHE A 222 10.41 -6.41 9.00
N GLY A 223 11.69 -6.15 8.75
CA GLY A 223 12.21 -4.80 8.58
C GLY A 223 12.62 -4.43 7.17
N ASP A 224 12.64 -5.38 6.25
CA ASP A 224 12.97 -5.17 4.83
C ASP A 224 12.29 -6.22 3.93
N TYR A 225 12.38 -6.04 2.61
CA TYR A 225 11.81 -6.95 1.61
C TYR A 225 12.52 -8.31 1.49
N LYS A 226 13.63 -8.51 2.22
CA LYS A 226 14.32 -9.81 2.38
C LYS A 226 13.87 -10.54 3.65
N LEU A 227 12.81 -10.06 4.31
CA LEU A 227 12.25 -10.61 5.53
C LEU A 227 13.26 -10.70 6.69
N LYS A 228 14.17 -9.73 6.79
CA LYS A 228 15.04 -9.62 7.97
C LYS A 228 14.22 -9.11 9.15
N LYS A 229 14.61 -9.56 10.35
CA LYS A 229 13.96 -9.17 11.59
C LYS A 229 13.87 -7.64 11.72
N TYR A 230 12.70 -7.16 12.11
CA TYR A 230 12.46 -5.74 12.34
C TYR A 230 13.29 -5.18 13.50
N HIS A 231 13.82 -3.99 13.31
CA HIS A 231 14.43 -3.16 14.34
C HIS A 231 13.86 -1.73 14.25
N PRO A 232 13.34 -1.15 15.35
CA PRO A 232 12.61 0.12 15.30
C PRO A 232 13.41 1.31 14.73
N ASP A 233 14.74 1.33 14.95
CA ASP A 233 15.58 2.47 14.55
C ASP A 233 16.29 2.30 13.20
N PHE A 234 16.45 1.06 12.71
CA PHE A 234 17.31 0.77 11.56
C PHE A 234 16.60 0.13 10.39
N SER A 235 15.45 -0.49 10.60
CA SER A 235 14.68 -1.08 9.51
C SER A 235 14.01 0.00 8.67
N GLU A 236 14.06 -0.13 7.36
CA GLU A 236 13.39 0.81 6.44
C GLU A 236 11.89 0.55 6.37
N ARG A 237 11.48 -0.71 6.59
CA ARG A 237 10.08 -1.14 6.49
C ARG A 237 9.56 -1.64 7.83
N LEU A 238 8.25 -1.69 7.91
CA LEU A 238 7.47 -2.33 8.96
C LEU A 238 6.50 -3.29 8.27
N ILE A 239 6.92 -4.55 8.11
CA ILE A 239 6.13 -5.60 7.46
C ILE A 239 5.55 -6.48 8.55
N MET A 240 4.25 -6.47 8.69
CA MET A 240 3.52 -7.16 9.77
C MET A 240 2.71 -8.32 9.18
N ILE A 241 2.88 -9.50 9.78
CA ILE A 241 2.12 -10.71 9.46
C ILE A 241 1.20 -11.01 10.64
N PHE A 242 -0.08 -11.24 10.38
CA PHE A 242 -1.09 -11.43 11.41
C PHE A 242 -2.21 -12.38 10.94
N MET A 243 -2.97 -12.92 11.88
CA MET A 243 -4.12 -13.79 11.63
C MET A 243 -5.28 -13.49 12.58
#